data_53d570631fcf0164253246eb6ea078d8
#
_entry.id   53d570631fcf0164253246eb6ea078d8
#
_cell.length_a   1.000
_cell.length_b   1.000
_cell.length_c   1.000
_cell.angle_alpha   90.00
_cell.angle_beta   90.00
_cell.angle_gamma   90.00
#
_symmetry.space_group_name_H-M   'P 1'
#
loop_
_entity.id
_entity.type
_entity.pdbx_description
1 polymer ?
#
loop_
_entity_poly.entity_id
_entity_poly.type
_entity_poly.pdbx_seq_one_letter_code
_entity_poly.pdbx_strand_id
1 'polypeptide(L)'
;MLNEIDPFRQRLLRAVFGGEVTGHDGEHIDDLLQTPVLPDVMVMNPPFASSVDRSRDKHIAAKHLIAVAKRLAPGGRLVAIMPPGFTPERDTAHWSRACGLLTPRLALTMPGQVYRKLGTSVETQLMVFDRVQEDCEMIRAIVCDLDEAFSSVDAVAATRTEERPAQRLAAVPQALQQ
;
A
#
# COMPACT_ATOMS: atom_id res chain seq x y z
N MET A 1 3.27 13.31 0.58
CA MET A 1 4.64 12.77 0.70
C MET A 1 4.76 11.52 -0.16
N LEU A 2 5.87 11.34 -0.85
CA LEU A 2 6.20 10.17 -1.67
C LEU A 2 7.50 9.56 -1.15
N ASN A 3 7.72 8.25 -1.39
CA ASN A 3 8.97 7.58 -1.09
C ASN A 3 9.43 6.78 -2.30
N GLU A 4 10.68 6.96 -2.72
CA GLU A 4 11.30 6.25 -3.83
C GLU A 4 12.81 6.14 -3.58
N ILE A 5 13.36 4.94 -3.58
CA ILE A 5 14.77 4.70 -3.27
C ILE A 5 15.72 5.13 -4.42
N ASP A 6 15.26 5.04 -5.65
CA ASP A 6 16.06 5.38 -6.84
C ASP A 6 16.19 6.91 -6.99
N PRO A 7 17.42 7.48 -6.99
CA PRO A 7 17.62 8.94 -7.04
C PRO A 7 17.13 9.58 -8.36
N PHE A 8 17.13 8.84 -9.47
CA PHE A 8 16.63 9.36 -10.74
C PHE A 8 15.11 9.48 -10.71
N ARG A 9 14.42 8.44 -10.23
CA ARG A 9 12.96 8.45 -10.06
C ARG A 9 12.50 9.46 -9.03
N GLN A 10 13.27 9.69 -7.95
CA GLN A 10 12.98 10.78 -7.00
C GLN A 10 12.93 12.15 -7.67
N ARG A 11 13.91 12.44 -8.58
CA ARG A 11 13.91 13.72 -9.33
C ARG A 11 12.68 13.86 -10.21
N LEU A 12 12.29 12.76 -10.88
CA LEU A 12 11.09 12.73 -11.71
C LEU A 12 9.83 12.97 -10.87
N LEU A 13 9.69 12.29 -9.74
CA LEU A 13 8.55 12.45 -8.83
C LEU A 13 8.44 13.88 -8.29
N ARG A 14 9.57 14.51 -7.91
CA ARG A 14 9.58 15.91 -7.49
C ARG A 14 9.14 16.86 -8.62
N ALA A 15 9.57 16.61 -9.84
CA ALA A 15 9.20 17.43 -10.99
C ALA A 15 7.70 17.30 -11.35
N VAL A 16 7.12 16.11 -11.21
CA VAL A 16 5.72 15.84 -11.59
C VAL A 16 4.75 16.25 -10.49
N PHE A 17 5.05 15.94 -9.23
CA PHE A 17 4.11 16.11 -8.12
C PHE A 17 4.42 17.30 -7.21
N GLY A 18 5.61 17.90 -7.31
CA GLY A 18 5.98 19.11 -6.57
C GLY A 18 6.01 18.97 -5.06
N GLY A 19 5.98 17.74 -4.52
CA GLY A 19 5.91 17.46 -3.10
C GLY A 19 7.22 16.90 -2.52
N GLU A 20 7.19 16.63 -1.21
CA GLU A 20 8.28 15.96 -0.52
C GLU A 20 8.44 14.52 -1.04
N VAL A 21 9.66 14.15 -1.40
CA VAL A 21 10.04 12.80 -1.82
C VAL A 21 11.21 12.34 -0.97
N THR A 22 10.98 11.31 -0.16
CA THR A 22 12.02 10.65 0.65
C THR A 22 12.69 9.52 -0.12
N GLY A 23 13.87 9.10 0.33
CA GLY A 23 14.70 8.07 -0.33
C GLY A 23 14.94 6.84 0.54
N HIS A 24 14.00 6.51 1.41
CA HIS A 24 14.15 5.40 2.34
C HIS A 24 13.89 4.04 1.69
N ASP A 25 14.56 3.00 2.20
CA ASP A 25 14.21 1.63 1.88
C ASP A 25 12.80 1.33 2.42
N GLY A 26 11.92 0.87 1.53
CA GLY A 26 10.52 0.59 1.87
C GLY A 26 10.34 -0.55 2.87
N GLU A 27 11.31 -1.49 2.97
CA GLU A 27 11.29 -2.57 3.97
C GLU A 27 11.43 -2.02 5.40
N HIS A 28 12.08 -0.85 5.55
CA HIS A 28 12.38 -0.22 6.84
C HIS A 28 11.73 1.15 7.01
N ILE A 29 10.73 1.48 6.20
CA ILE A 29 10.13 2.82 6.19
C ILE A 29 9.48 3.20 7.52
N ASP A 30 9.04 2.23 8.30
CA ASP A 30 8.47 2.44 9.64
C ASP A 30 9.50 2.97 10.64
N ASP A 31 10.76 2.58 10.50
CA ASP A 31 11.86 3.02 11.37
C ASP A 31 12.59 4.26 10.81
N LEU A 32 12.70 4.38 9.48
CA LEU A 32 13.48 5.43 8.82
C LEU A 32 12.71 6.75 8.67
N LEU A 33 11.39 6.70 8.56
CA LEU A 33 10.56 7.87 8.37
C LEU A 33 10.25 8.55 9.71
N GLN A 34 10.99 9.60 10.03
CA GLN A 34 10.91 10.34 11.31
C GLN A 34 9.84 11.45 11.27
N THR A 35 8.64 11.16 10.81
CA THR A 35 7.53 12.11 10.89
C THR A 35 6.48 11.62 11.91
N PRO A 36 5.95 12.51 12.77
CA PRO A 36 4.88 12.15 13.68
C PRO A 36 3.52 11.98 12.97
N VAL A 37 3.42 12.44 11.72
CA VAL A 37 2.18 12.36 10.95
C VAL A 37 1.97 10.95 10.44
N LEU A 38 0.81 10.39 10.75
CA LEU A 38 0.35 9.12 10.20
C LEU A 38 -0.66 9.41 9.09
N PRO A 39 -0.40 8.97 7.84
CA PRO A 39 -1.33 9.20 6.73
C PRO A 39 -2.63 8.40 6.89
N ASP A 40 -3.75 8.99 6.49
CA ASP A 40 -5.06 8.33 6.45
C ASP A 40 -5.21 7.42 5.22
N VAL A 41 -4.46 7.69 4.16
CA VAL A 41 -4.44 6.89 2.94
C VAL A 41 -3.01 6.65 2.51
N MET A 42 -2.69 5.41 2.19
CA MET A 42 -1.41 5.02 1.59
C MET A 42 -1.66 4.21 0.32
N VAL A 43 -0.86 4.47 -0.70
CA VAL A 43 -0.86 3.71 -1.95
C VAL A 43 0.55 3.18 -2.18
N MET A 44 0.69 1.90 -2.48
CA MET A 44 2.00 1.29 -2.70
C MET A 44 2.03 0.33 -3.88
N ASN A 45 3.17 0.32 -4.56
CA ASN A 45 3.52 -0.66 -5.57
C ASN A 45 4.95 -1.15 -5.28
N PRO A 46 5.14 -2.09 -4.36
CA PRO A 46 6.45 -2.57 -3.96
C PRO A 46 7.09 -3.45 -5.03
N PRO A 47 8.41 -3.67 -5.01
CA PRO A 47 9.05 -4.67 -5.85
C PRO A 47 8.52 -6.07 -5.50
N PHE A 48 8.29 -6.92 -6.51
CA PHE A 48 7.80 -8.29 -6.28
C PHE A 48 8.90 -9.28 -5.95
N ALA A 49 10.14 -8.95 -6.30
CA ALA A 49 11.32 -9.71 -5.92
C ALA A 49 12.53 -8.77 -5.83
N SER A 50 13.37 -8.97 -4.85
CA SER A 50 14.67 -8.31 -4.75
C SER A 50 15.74 -9.11 -5.47
N SER A 51 16.65 -8.42 -6.18
CA SER A 51 17.87 -8.99 -6.78
C SER A 51 19.14 -8.52 -6.06
N VAL A 52 19.01 -7.87 -4.93
CA VAL A 52 20.18 -7.44 -4.14
C VAL A 52 20.85 -8.68 -3.56
N ASP A 53 22.17 -8.80 -3.79
CA ASP A 53 23.04 -9.85 -3.27
C ASP A 53 22.72 -11.31 -3.67
N ARG A 54 22.29 -11.56 -4.91
CA ARG A 54 22.08 -12.92 -5.46
C ARG A 54 21.05 -13.80 -4.72
N SER A 55 20.47 -13.36 -3.63
CA SER A 55 19.31 -14.01 -3.01
C SER A 55 18.03 -13.32 -3.47
N ARG A 56 17.21 -14.05 -4.22
CA ARG A 56 15.91 -13.54 -4.68
C ARG A 56 14.91 -13.60 -3.53
N ASP A 57 14.72 -12.48 -2.82
CA ASP A 57 13.69 -12.41 -1.78
C ASP A 57 12.30 -12.26 -2.42
N LYS A 58 11.54 -13.36 -2.42
CA LYS A 58 10.17 -13.42 -2.93
C LYS A 58 9.14 -12.80 -1.99
N HIS A 59 9.52 -12.46 -0.76
CA HIS A 59 8.63 -11.90 0.26
C HIS A 59 8.82 -10.38 0.43
N ILE A 60 9.65 -9.74 -0.39
CA ILE A 60 9.98 -8.32 -0.25
C ILE A 60 8.72 -7.43 -0.27
N ALA A 61 7.76 -7.71 -1.15
CA ALA A 61 6.50 -6.96 -1.21
C ALA A 61 5.69 -7.05 0.09
N ALA A 62 5.64 -8.23 0.70
CA ALA A 62 4.96 -8.45 1.98
C ALA A 62 5.66 -7.73 3.13
N LYS A 63 6.98 -7.69 3.15
CA LYS A 63 7.75 -6.94 4.15
C LYS A 63 7.51 -5.44 4.05
N HIS A 64 7.52 -4.88 2.83
CA HIS A 64 7.16 -3.48 2.58
C HIS A 64 5.73 -3.18 3.06
N LEU A 65 4.76 -4.05 2.76
CA LEU A 65 3.37 -3.88 3.18
C LEU A 65 3.25 -3.83 4.72
N ILE A 66 3.94 -4.70 5.43
CA ILE A 66 3.93 -4.73 6.90
C ILE A 66 4.58 -3.47 7.49
N ALA A 67 5.69 -2.99 6.93
CA ALA A 67 6.35 -1.75 7.36
C ALA A 67 5.44 -0.54 7.13
N VAL A 68 4.82 -0.43 5.96
CA VAL A 68 3.86 0.62 5.62
C VAL A 68 2.62 0.58 6.53
N ALA A 69 2.11 -0.61 6.86
CA ALA A 69 0.94 -0.78 7.72
C ALA A 69 1.12 -0.17 9.12
N LYS A 70 2.33 -0.24 9.68
CA LYS A 70 2.65 0.37 10.98
C LYS A 70 2.57 1.91 10.95
N ARG A 71 2.78 2.51 9.78
CA ARG A 71 2.73 3.98 9.56
C ARG A 71 1.35 4.49 9.15
N LEU A 72 0.42 3.63 8.79
CA LEU A 72 -0.94 4.02 8.47
C LEU A 72 -1.66 4.50 9.75
N ALA A 73 -2.50 5.52 9.64
CA ALA A 73 -3.30 5.97 10.75
C ALA A 73 -4.35 4.93 11.18
N PRO A 74 -4.74 4.83 12.47
CA PRO A 74 -5.94 4.09 12.86
C PRO A 74 -7.16 4.55 12.04
N GLY A 75 -7.95 3.62 11.50
CA GLY A 75 -9.03 3.91 10.55
C GLY A 75 -8.56 4.28 9.15
N GLY A 76 -7.26 4.30 8.89
CA GLY A 76 -6.69 4.59 7.57
C GLY A 76 -6.82 3.44 6.60
N ARG A 77 -6.69 3.73 5.30
CA ARG A 77 -6.79 2.78 4.19
C ARG A 77 -5.47 2.63 3.43
N LEU A 78 -5.07 1.40 3.18
CA LEU A 78 -3.92 1.04 2.37
C LEU A 78 -4.40 0.35 1.09
N VAL A 79 -3.95 0.86 -0.06
CA VAL A 79 -4.15 0.23 -1.38
C VAL A 79 -2.79 -0.23 -1.89
N ALA A 80 -2.68 -1.50 -2.26
CA ALA A 80 -1.41 -2.10 -2.65
C ALA A 80 -1.55 -2.95 -3.92
N ILE A 81 -0.58 -2.84 -4.82
CA ILE A 81 -0.39 -3.81 -5.90
C ILE A 81 0.56 -4.88 -5.35
N MET A 82 0.08 -6.11 -5.24
CA MET A 82 0.82 -7.21 -4.62
C MET A 82 1.08 -8.35 -5.63
N PRO A 83 2.11 -9.17 -5.41
CA PRO A 83 2.32 -10.37 -6.22
C PRO A 83 1.19 -11.38 -5.98
N PRO A 84 0.83 -12.22 -6.97
CA PRO A 84 -0.26 -13.19 -6.88
C PRO A 84 -0.02 -14.30 -5.84
N GLY A 85 1.20 -14.40 -5.32
CA GLY A 85 1.56 -15.31 -4.24
C GLY A 85 1.28 -14.79 -2.83
N PHE A 86 0.90 -13.52 -2.67
CA PHE A 86 0.57 -12.98 -1.36
C PHE A 86 -0.89 -13.32 -1.00
N THR A 87 -1.09 -14.52 -0.50
CA THR A 87 -2.39 -15.05 -0.06
C THR A 87 -2.23 -15.82 1.26
N PRO A 88 -3.31 -16.02 2.03
CA PRO A 88 -3.24 -16.80 3.28
C PRO A 88 -2.71 -18.22 3.07
N GLU A 89 -2.95 -18.81 1.90
CA GLU A 89 -2.55 -20.19 1.59
C GLU A 89 -1.08 -20.32 1.16
N ARG A 90 -0.54 -19.29 0.47
CA ARG A 90 0.80 -19.34 -0.13
C ARG A 90 1.87 -18.62 0.68
N ASP A 91 1.47 -17.61 1.45
CA ASP A 91 2.38 -16.81 2.29
C ASP A 91 1.78 -16.58 3.69
N THR A 92 1.42 -17.67 4.35
CA THR A 92 0.70 -17.69 5.63
C THR A 92 1.35 -16.81 6.70
N ALA A 93 2.69 -16.84 6.80
CA ALA A 93 3.40 -16.10 7.86
C ALA A 93 3.31 -14.58 7.69
N HIS A 94 3.56 -14.06 6.48
CA HIS A 94 3.45 -12.63 6.22
C HIS A 94 1.99 -12.17 6.16
N TRP A 95 1.10 -13.02 5.63
CA TRP A 95 -0.34 -12.76 5.65
C TRP A 95 -0.85 -12.55 7.08
N SER A 96 -0.56 -13.50 7.98
CA SER A 96 -0.96 -13.39 9.39
C SER A 96 -0.40 -12.15 10.08
N ARG A 97 0.86 -11.79 9.79
CA ARG A 97 1.46 -10.56 10.31
C ARG A 97 0.77 -9.31 9.78
N ALA A 98 0.41 -9.28 8.51
CA ALA A 98 -0.33 -8.16 7.92
C ALA A 98 -1.73 -8.04 8.53
N CYS A 99 -2.46 -9.15 8.67
CA CYS A 99 -3.79 -9.19 9.28
C CYS A 99 -3.79 -8.86 10.78
N GLY A 100 -2.66 -9.04 11.46
CA GLY A 100 -2.47 -8.53 12.84
C GLY A 100 -2.44 -6.99 12.94
N LEU A 101 -2.27 -6.29 11.84
CA LEU A 101 -2.23 -4.81 11.76
C LEU A 101 -3.39 -4.23 10.95
N LEU A 102 -3.91 -4.97 9.98
CA LEU A 102 -4.84 -4.52 8.96
C LEU A 102 -5.98 -5.54 8.77
N THR A 103 -7.16 -5.04 8.45
CA THR A 103 -8.27 -5.86 7.97
C THR A 103 -8.31 -5.84 6.43
N PRO A 104 -8.15 -6.99 5.74
CA PRO A 104 -8.27 -7.04 4.30
C PRO A 104 -9.73 -6.87 3.88
N ARG A 105 -9.98 -5.97 2.91
CA ARG A 105 -11.32 -5.67 2.39
C ARG A 105 -11.54 -6.24 1.00
N LEU A 106 -10.52 -6.16 0.15
CA LEU A 106 -10.60 -6.51 -1.27
C LEU A 106 -9.31 -7.14 -1.75
N ALA A 107 -9.41 -8.17 -2.59
CA ALA A 107 -8.31 -8.72 -3.36
C ALA A 107 -8.80 -9.00 -4.79
N LEU A 108 -8.39 -8.16 -5.74
CA LEU A 108 -8.69 -8.32 -7.16
C LEU A 108 -7.48 -8.93 -7.86
N THR A 109 -7.65 -10.10 -8.43
CA THR A 109 -6.66 -10.67 -9.35
C THR A 109 -6.77 -9.97 -10.70
N MET A 110 -5.68 -9.35 -11.13
CA MET A 110 -5.52 -8.68 -12.41
C MET A 110 -4.60 -9.52 -13.31
N PRO A 111 -5.18 -10.30 -14.25
CA PRO A 111 -4.39 -11.09 -15.19
C PRO A 111 -3.44 -10.20 -16.01
N GLY A 112 -2.27 -10.74 -16.39
CA GLY A 112 -1.25 -9.97 -17.11
C GLY A 112 -1.72 -9.32 -18.41
N GLN A 113 -2.80 -9.82 -19.01
CA GLN A 113 -3.43 -9.21 -20.18
C GLN A 113 -3.97 -7.80 -19.93
N VAL A 114 -4.40 -7.48 -18.69
CA VAL A 114 -4.86 -6.14 -18.29
C VAL A 114 -3.75 -5.09 -18.52
N TYR A 115 -2.50 -5.49 -18.32
CA TYR A 115 -1.33 -4.62 -18.44
C TYR A 115 -0.65 -4.66 -19.80
N ARG A 116 -1.12 -5.48 -20.75
CA ARG A 116 -0.44 -5.66 -22.06
C ARG A 116 -0.21 -4.34 -22.81
N LYS A 117 -1.19 -3.42 -22.75
CA LYS A 117 -1.07 -2.08 -23.34
C LYS A 117 -0.04 -1.19 -22.62
N LEU A 118 0.34 -1.53 -21.39
CA LEU A 118 1.33 -0.83 -20.58
C LEU A 118 2.73 -1.48 -20.66
N GLY A 119 2.91 -2.46 -21.56
CA GLY A 119 4.22 -3.08 -21.82
C GLY A 119 4.63 -4.18 -20.85
N THR A 120 3.70 -4.71 -20.04
CA THR A 120 3.95 -5.85 -19.17
C THR A 120 2.84 -6.89 -19.26
N SER A 121 3.12 -8.14 -18.87
CA SER A 121 2.15 -9.23 -18.80
C SER A 121 2.20 -9.94 -17.44
N VAL A 122 2.69 -9.26 -16.42
CA VAL A 122 2.78 -9.83 -15.07
C VAL A 122 1.41 -9.81 -14.42
N GLU A 123 0.96 -10.96 -13.93
CA GLU A 123 -0.23 -11.05 -13.08
C GLU A 123 0.03 -10.36 -11.74
N THR A 124 -0.94 -9.61 -11.26
CA THR A 124 -0.87 -8.89 -9.99
C THR A 124 -2.17 -9.03 -9.21
N GLN A 125 -2.14 -8.62 -7.95
CA GLN A 125 -3.35 -8.43 -7.15
C GLN A 125 -3.45 -6.97 -6.71
N LEU A 126 -4.58 -6.31 -6.96
CA LEU A 126 -4.92 -5.07 -6.31
C LEU A 126 -5.61 -5.40 -4.99
N MET A 127 -5.02 -4.94 -3.90
CA MET A 127 -5.52 -5.23 -2.56
C MET A 127 -5.86 -3.95 -1.81
N VAL A 128 -6.98 -3.99 -1.07
CA VAL A 128 -7.39 -2.90 -0.18
C VAL A 128 -7.45 -3.43 1.24
N PHE A 129 -6.84 -2.69 2.15
CA PHE A 129 -6.82 -2.97 3.57
C PHE A 129 -7.24 -1.73 4.36
N ASP A 130 -7.90 -1.93 5.49
CA ASP A 130 -8.16 -0.88 6.47
C ASP A 130 -7.42 -1.16 7.78
N ARG A 131 -6.89 -0.12 8.43
CA ARG A 131 -6.30 -0.24 9.77
C ARG A 131 -7.40 -0.15 10.83
N VAL A 132 -8.21 -1.17 10.88
CA VAL A 132 -9.27 -1.39 11.87
C VAL A 132 -9.14 -2.82 12.42
N GLN A 133 -9.74 -3.09 13.56
CA GLN A 133 -9.83 -4.44 14.13
C GLN A 133 -11.30 -4.88 14.02
N GLU A 134 -11.71 -5.24 12.82
CA GLU A 134 -13.06 -5.71 12.53
C GLU A 134 -13.00 -7.08 11.88
N ASP A 135 -13.92 -7.95 12.26
CA ASP A 135 -14.15 -9.18 11.53
C ASP A 135 -14.97 -8.87 10.28
N CYS A 136 -14.35 -9.03 9.12
CA CYS A 136 -14.94 -8.69 7.84
C CYS A 136 -14.54 -9.72 6.79
N GLU A 137 -15.50 -10.18 6.02
CA GLU A 137 -15.22 -11.04 4.86
C GLU A 137 -14.56 -10.22 3.75
N MET A 138 -13.38 -10.69 3.29
CA MET A 138 -12.66 -10.08 2.19
C MET A 138 -13.30 -10.44 0.86
N ILE A 139 -13.68 -9.42 0.07
CA ILE A 139 -14.17 -9.63 -1.30
C ILE A 139 -13.01 -10.08 -2.18
N ARG A 140 -13.20 -11.16 -2.92
CA ARG A 140 -12.23 -11.69 -3.90
C ARG A 140 -12.87 -11.77 -5.27
N ALA A 141 -12.18 -11.25 -6.30
CA ALA A 141 -12.64 -11.33 -7.69
C ALA A 141 -11.45 -11.41 -8.65
N ILE A 142 -11.72 -11.89 -9.85
CA ILE A 142 -10.81 -11.79 -11.00
C ILE A 142 -11.42 -10.77 -11.93
N VAL A 143 -10.69 -9.76 -12.33
CA VAL A 143 -11.17 -8.67 -13.19
C VAL A 143 -10.57 -8.79 -14.59
N CYS A 144 -11.36 -8.45 -15.59
CA CYS A 144 -10.97 -8.56 -17.00
C CYS A 144 -10.31 -7.29 -17.53
N ASP A 145 -10.60 -6.15 -16.91
CA ASP A 145 -10.07 -4.84 -17.29
C ASP A 145 -10.00 -3.86 -16.10
N LEU A 146 -9.52 -2.65 -16.35
CA LEU A 146 -9.37 -1.62 -15.32
C LEU A 146 -10.72 -1.02 -14.89
N ASP A 147 -11.72 -0.95 -15.75
CA ASP A 147 -13.03 -0.36 -15.43
C ASP A 147 -13.77 -1.25 -14.42
N GLU A 148 -13.68 -2.58 -14.60
CA GLU A 148 -14.20 -3.54 -13.63
C GLU A 148 -13.45 -3.46 -12.29
N ALA A 149 -12.12 -3.27 -12.33
CA ALA A 149 -11.32 -3.08 -11.13
C ALA A 149 -11.73 -1.81 -10.37
N PHE A 150 -11.92 -0.68 -11.06
CA PHE A 150 -12.35 0.57 -10.44
C PHE A 150 -13.75 0.44 -9.83
N SER A 151 -14.69 -0.18 -10.54
CA SER A 151 -16.06 -0.41 -10.01
C SER A 151 -16.04 -1.25 -8.73
N SER A 152 -15.16 -2.26 -8.64
CA SER A 152 -14.99 -3.09 -7.44
C SER A 152 -14.39 -2.30 -6.28
N VAL A 153 -13.43 -1.41 -6.55
CA VAL A 153 -12.81 -0.54 -5.54
C VAL A 153 -13.84 0.48 -5.02
N ASP A 154 -14.67 1.06 -5.89
CA ASP A 154 -15.72 2.00 -5.50
C ASP A 154 -16.75 1.36 -4.57
N ALA A 155 -17.13 0.11 -4.82
CA ALA A 155 -18.03 -0.63 -3.94
C ALA A 155 -17.45 -0.79 -2.52
N VAL A 156 -16.13 -1.02 -2.39
CA VAL A 156 -15.45 -1.10 -1.09
C VAL A 156 -15.23 0.29 -0.49
N ALA A 157 -15.05 1.33 -1.32
CA ALA A 157 -14.90 2.69 -0.84
C ALA A 157 -16.16 3.16 -0.07
N ALA A 158 -17.35 2.79 -0.55
CA ALA A 158 -18.63 3.11 0.08
C ALA A 158 -18.81 2.46 1.48
N THR A 159 -18.07 1.39 1.79
CA THR A 159 -18.14 0.72 3.11
C THR A 159 -17.19 1.30 4.15
N ARG A 160 -16.42 2.34 3.80
CA ARG A 160 -15.51 2.98 4.76
C ARG A 160 -16.33 3.72 5.80
N THR A 161 -16.30 3.23 7.03
CA THR A 161 -16.97 3.88 8.17
C THR A 161 -16.38 5.28 8.35
N GLU A 162 -17.23 6.32 8.32
CA GLU A 162 -16.82 7.73 8.43
C GLU A 162 -16.39 8.14 9.87
N GLU A 163 -16.02 7.23 10.71
CA GLU A 163 -15.44 7.55 12.02
C GLU A 163 -14.02 8.12 11.87
N ARG A 164 -13.93 9.31 11.23
CA ARG A 164 -12.78 10.18 11.42
C ARG A 164 -12.91 10.84 12.78
N PRO A 165 -12.02 10.60 13.73
CA PRO A 165 -11.93 11.51 14.86
C PRO A 165 -11.55 12.88 14.32
N ALA A 166 -12.42 13.86 14.52
CA ALA A 166 -12.23 15.27 14.13
C ALA A 166 -11.00 15.95 14.79
N GLN A 167 -10.13 15.20 15.44
CA GLN A 167 -9.04 15.67 16.29
C GLN A 167 -7.69 15.86 15.58
N ARG A 168 -7.56 15.60 14.28
CA ARG A 168 -6.23 15.62 13.65
C ARG A 168 -5.74 16.96 13.10
N LEU A 169 -6.59 17.98 13.04
CA LEU A 169 -6.17 19.33 12.61
C LEU A 169 -5.67 20.23 13.76
N ALA A 170 -5.78 19.78 15.02
CA ALA A 170 -5.42 20.59 16.19
C ALA A 170 -3.97 20.45 16.68
N ALA A 171 -3.13 19.63 16.02
CA ALA A 171 -1.77 19.33 16.49
C ALA A 171 -0.66 19.83 15.52
N VAL A 172 -0.87 20.95 14.82
CA VAL A 172 0.25 21.70 14.24
C VAL A 172 0.74 22.69 15.32
N PRO A 173 1.92 22.49 15.89
CA PRO A 173 2.47 23.47 16.83
C PRO A 173 2.64 24.80 16.11
N GLN A 174 2.15 25.90 16.70
CA GLN A 174 2.31 27.29 16.23
C GLN A 174 3.78 27.78 16.18
N ALA A 175 4.77 26.92 16.36
CA ALA A 175 6.18 27.24 16.43
C ALA A 175 6.89 27.43 15.07
N LEU A 176 6.19 27.41 13.95
CA LEU A 176 6.79 27.65 12.61
C LEU A 176 6.21 28.86 11.88
N GLN A 177 5.69 29.85 12.62
CA GLN A 177 5.26 31.14 12.08
C GLN A 177 6.12 32.30 12.61
N GLN A 178 7.44 32.12 12.72
CA GLN A 178 8.37 33.23 12.91
C GLN A 178 9.53 33.09 11.94
#